data_bf8e4d4dd4c99ec4d828de06250a139d
#
_entry.id   bf8e4d4dd4c99ec4d828de06250a139d
#
_cell.length_a   1.000
_cell.length_b   1.000
_cell.length_c   1.000
_cell.angle_alpha   90.00
_cell.angle_beta   90.00
_cell.angle_gamma   90.00
#
_symmetry.space_group_name_H-M   'P 1'
#
loop_
_entity.id
_entity.type
_entity.pdbx_description
1 polymer ?
#
loop_
_entity_poly.entity_id
_entity_poly.type
_entity_poly.pdbx_seq_one_letter_code
_entity_poly.pdbx_strand_id
1 'polypeptide(L)'
;MKELLEKYISGKLTHQDLETLRTQDQASADAELGEFMKNKWMNEDIDTSCVSDGLQDKVRMNLNRQLNPVRNKIPLYVKVLGWAAAILLPVLFISTLHFYHESNNLMSDEMVVTTGEGEKATISLPDGTKVTLNSESRLGYIPKTFNRETRQINFSGEGYFVVAKNKECPFMIGARGLNVKVLGTTFDLLVREKEETAQLALEEGKVWFGSLVSGKSVILLPNQKLMMDQNTGKITVFKESVENVSTWRRNEIIFRNVSLQTVLKRIEKTYNVRISIKGREDSTDLFTGTLATNDINGVLEVLEKSYHMKAIMKGKDISIIQTR
;
A
#
# COMPACT_ATOMS: atom_id res chain seq x y z
N MET A 1 -41.36 27.11 76.65
CA MET A 1 -41.52 26.92 75.20
C MET A 1 -42.97 27.14 74.74
N LYS A 2 -43.95 26.48 75.32
CA LYS A 2 -45.36 26.55 74.87
C LYS A 2 -45.93 28.00 74.84
N GLU A 3 -45.65 28.79 75.87
CA GLU A 3 -46.07 30.18 75.96
C GLU A 3 -45.38 31.11 74.94
N LEU A 4 -44.12 30.85 74.61
CA LEU A 4 -43.37 31.56 73.60
C LEU A 4 -43.85 31.24 72.16
N LEU A 5 -44.28 30.02 71.96
CA LEU A 5 -44.85 29.56 70.69
C LEU A 5 -46.29 30.11 70.49
N GLU A 6 -47.07 30.21 71.53
CA GLU A 6 -48.37 30.87 71.45
C GLU A 6 -48.27 32.37 71.21
N LYS A 7 -47.30 33.05 71.82
CA LYS A 7 -46.95 34.46 71.46
C LYS A 7 -46.49 34.66 70.03
N TYR A 8 -45.71 33.69 69.53
CA TYR A 8 -45.27 33.68 68.15
C TYR A 8 -46.45 33.64 67.13
N ILE A 9 -47.33 32.67 67.35
CA ILE A 9 -48.50 32.45 66.52
C ILE A 9 -49.50 33.63 66.61
N SER A 10 -49.63 34.25 67.82
CA SER A 10 -50.49 35.44 68.02
C SER A 10 -49.85 36.74 67.57
N GLY A 11 -48.61 36.72 66.96
CA GLY A 11 -47.92 37.95 66.54
C GLY A 11 -47.52 38.90 67.67
N LYS A 12 -47.44 38.45 68.90
CA LYS A 12 -47.17 39.26 70.11
C LYS A 12 -45.79 39.01 70.70
N LEU A 13 -44.83 38.56 69.91
CA LEU A 13 -43.45 38.32 70.36
C LEU A 13 -42.76 39.66 70.66
N THR A 14 -42.12 39.76 71.83
CA THR A 14 -41.26 40.87 72.19
C THR A 14 -39.78 40.59 71.81
N HIS A 15 -38.93 41.62 71.78
CA HIS A 15 -37.51 41.50 71.49
C HIS A 15 -36.77 40.60 72.51
N GLN A 16 -37.20 40.58 73.74
CA GLN A 16 -36.67 39.70 74.82
C GLN A 16 -37.06 38.23 74.64
N ASP A 17 -38.27 37.98 74.12
CA ASP A 17 -38.71 36.62 73.77
C ASP A 17 -37.93 36.02 72.67
N LEU A 18 -37.50 36.82 71.69
CA LEU A 18 -36.63 36.40 70.56
C LEU A 18 -35.21 36.05 71.01
N GLU A 19 -34.63 36.80 71.94
CA GLU A 19 -33.31 36.46 72.50
C GLU A 19 -33.34 35.14 73.30
N THR A 20 -34.42 34.90 73.97
CA THR A 20 -34.63 33.65 74.77
C THR A 20 -34.73 32.43 73.83
N LEU A 21 -35.39 32.57 72.66
CA LEU A 21 -35.46 31.55 71.64
C LEU A 21 -34.08 31.30 70.95
N ARG A 22 -33.25 32.34 70.84
CA ARG A 22 -31.93 32.27 70.20
C ARG A 22 -30.86 31.60 71.06
N THR A 23 -31.04 31.59 72.39
CA THR A 23 -30.12 30.99 73.40
C THR A 23 -30.44 29.55 73.69
N GLN A 24 -31.53 29.01 73.18
CA GLN A 24 -32.01 27.66 73.49
C GLN A 24 -31.36 26.66 72.47
N ASP A 25 -31.08 25.46 72.98
CA ASP A 25 -30.49 24.40 72.15
C ASP A 25 -31.44 24.06 71.01
N GLN A 26 -30.93 24.25 69.79
CA GLN A 26 -31.70 24.22 68.51
C GLN A 26 -32.38 22.86 68.28
N ALA A 27 -31.76 21.75 68.72
CA ALA A 27 -32.31 20.42 68.54
C ALA A 27 -33.50 20.12 69.44
N SER A 28 -33.52 20.64 70.69
CA SER A 28 -34.64 20.46 71.62
C SER A 28 -35.80 21.39 71.24
N ALA A 29 -35.50 22.59 70.74
CA ALA A 29 -36.49 23.54 70.30
C ALA A 29 -37.25 23.04 69.03
N ASP A 30 -36.56 22.41 68.10
CA ASP A 30 -37.17 21.85 66.88
C ASP A 30 -38.10 20.66 67.22
N ALA A 31 -37.72 19.81 68.16
CA ALA A 31 -38.53 18.68 68.55
C ALA A 31 -39.83 19.13 69.26
N GLU A 32 -39.74 20.10 70.22
CA GLU A 32 -40.92 20.66 70.91
C GLU A 32 -41.83 21.44 69.97
N LEU A 33 -41.26 22.18 69.04
CA LEU A 33 -41.98 22.88 67.96
C LEU A 33 -42.73 21.89 67.04
N GLY A 34 -42.08 20.81 66.63
CA GLY A 34 -42.67 19.74 65.82
C GLY A 34 -43.87 19.07 66.53
N GLU A 35 -43.71 18.78 67.85
CA GLU A 35 -44.80 18.18 68.66
C GLU A 35 -45.95 19.16 68.89
N PHE A 36 -45.67 20.42 69.18
CA PHE A 36 -46.65 21.47 69.27
C PHE A 36 -47.46 21.70 68.04
N MET A 37 -46.78 21.82 66.89
CA MET A 37 -47.40 21.98 65.60
C MET A 37 -48.27 20.77 65.23
N LYS A 38 -47.78 19.57 65.49
CA LYS A 38 -48.52 18.32 65.30
C LYS A 38 -49.78 18.25 66.10
N ASN A 39 -49.70 18.60 67.40
CA ASN A 39 -50.85 18.60 68.31
C ASN A 39 -51.88 19.69 67.92
N LYS A 40 -51.43 20.86 67.53
CA LYS A 40 -52.30 21.93 67.06
C LYS A 40 -52.99 21.54 65.75
N TRP A 41 -52.26 20.95 64.83
CA TRP A 41 -52.83 20.44 63.57
C TRP A 41 -53.85 19.35 63.74
N MET A 42 -53.66 18.49 64.75
CA MET A 42 -54.57 17.38 65.02
C MET A 42 -55.85 17.81 65.82
N ASN A 43 -55.77 18.91 66.57
CA ASN A 43 -56.86 19.34 67.49
C ASN A 43 -57.59 20.62 67.01
N GLU A 44 -57.13 21.29 65.98
CA GLU A 44 -57.84 22.42 65.36
C GLU A 44 -58.82 21.91 64.35
N ASP A 45 -60.12 22.15 64.53
CA ASP A 45 -61.11 21.95 63.51
C ASP A 45 -60.85 23.00 62.40
N ILE A 46 -60.18 22.52 61.31
CA ILE A 46 -59.92 23.40 60.20
C ILE A 46 -61.23 23.54 59.45
N ASP A 47 -61.75 24.77 59.45
CA ASP A 47 -62.89 25.10 58.62
C ASP A 47 -62.58 24.95 57.14
N THR A 48 -63.01 23.85 56.60
CA THR A 48 -62.81 23.53 55.15
C THR A 48 -63.98 24.05 54.32
N SER A 49 -64.95 24.78 54.88
CA SER A 49 -66.10 25.26 54.13
C SER A 49 -65.74 26.24 52.98
N CYS A 50 -64.59 26.88 53.06
CA CYS A 50 -64.07 27.77 52.04
C CYS A 50 -63.38 27.04 50.84
N VAL A 51 -63.11 25.74 50.95
CA VAL A 51 -62.44 24.96 49.94
C VAL A 51 -63.50 24.37 49.03
N SER A 52 -63.65 24.93 47.84
CA SER A 52 -64.58 24.34 46.83
C SER A 52 -64.13 22.96 46.42
N ASP A 53 -65.07 22.02 46.29
CA ASP A 53 -64.82 20.63 45.87
C ASP A 53 -63.99 20.55 44.57
N GLY A 54 -64.13 21.50 43.68
CA GLY A 54 -63.36 21.62 42.46
C GLY A 54 -61.85 21.94 42.68
N LEU A 55 -61.46 22.49 43.84
CA LEU A 55 -60.05 22.76 44.16
C LEU A 55 -59.34 21.48 44.59
N GLN A 56 -60.03 20.64 45.35
CA GLN A 56 -59.50 19.34 45.76
C GLN A 56 -59.21 18.43 44.58
N ASP A 57 -60.11 18.42 43.59
CA ASP A 57 -59.89 17.65 42.35
C ASP A 57 -58.71 18.16 41.51
N LYS A 58 -58.57 19.51 41.45
CA LYS A 58 -57.40 20.11 40.76
C LYS A 58 -56.08 19.80 41.45
N VAL A 59 -56.05 19.84 42.79
CA VAL A 59 -54.84 19.49 43.54
C VAL A 59 -54.53 18.00 43.40
N ARG A 60 -55.54 17.14 43.48
CA ARG A 60 -55.41 15.69 43.28
C ARG A 60 -54.93 15.34 41.86
N MET A 61 -55.45 16.00 40.83
CA MET A 61 -54.98 15.81 39.44
C MET A 61 -53.53 16.27 39.26
N ASN A 62 -53.15 17.40 39.86
CA ASN A 62 -51.78 17.90 39.76
C ASN A 62 -50.79 17.02 40.52
N LEU A 63 -51.16 16.55 41.73
CA LEU A 63 -50.36 15.59 42.47
C LEU A 63 -50.23 14.26 41.73
N ASN A 64 -51.31 13.73 41.14
CA ASN A 64 -51.25 12.52 40.35
C ASN A 64 -50.40 12.68 39.09
N ARG A 65 -50.37 13.87 38.46
CA ARG A 65 -49.46 14.17 37.32
C ARG A 65 -48.00 14.21 37.76
N GLN A 66 -47.71 14.75 38.92
CA GLN A 66 -46.33 14.81 39.46
C GLN A 66 -45.82 13.46 39.96
N LEU A 67 -46.71 12.69 40.64
CA LEU A 67 -46.35 11.39 41.19
C LEU A 67 -46.31 10.25 40.15
N ASN A 68 -47.10 10.40 39.06
CA ASN A 68 -47.09 9.48 37.95
C ASN A 68 -46.66 10.22 36.70
N PRO A 69 -45.38 10.52 36.53
CA PRO A 69 -44.88 11.06 35.27
C PRO A 69 -45.27 10.11 34.14
N VAL A 70 -45.94 10.64 33.12
CA VAL A 70 -46.32 9.88 31.93
C VAL A 70 -45.06 9.21 31.41
N ARG A 71 -44.89 7.94 31.72
CA ARG A 71 -43.81 7.16 31.13
C ARG A 71 -44.08 7.15 29.63
N ASN A 72 -43.38 8.01 28.91
CA ASN A 72 -43.39 8.01 27.45
C ASN A 72 -43.04 6.56 27.02
N LYS A 73 -44.05 5.81 26.63
CA LYS A 73 -43.85 4.45 26.12
C LYS A 73 -43.01 4.62 24.83
N ILE A 74 -41.74 4.25 24.94
CA ILE A 74 -40.86 4.24 23.76
C ILE A 74 -41.61 3.45 22.66
N PRO A 75 -41.94 4.08 21.53
CA PRO A 75 -42.74 3.45 20.48
C PRO A 75 -42.02 2.17 19.99
N LEU A 76 -42.80 1.16 19.65
CA LEU A 76 -42.30 -0.17 19.32
C LEU A 76 -41.23 -0.15 18.22
N TYR A 77 -41.35 0.74 17.23
CA TYR A 77 -40.39 0.90 16.16
C TYR A 77 -38.98 1.34 16.67
N VAL A 78 -38.91 2.18 17.72
CA VAL A 78 -37.62 2.60 18.33
C VAL A 78 -36.95 1.43 19.04
N LYS A 79 -37.75 0.56 19.68
CA LYS A 79 -37.19 -0.67 20.27
C LYS A 79 -36.69 -1.64 19.21
N VAL A 80 -37.47 -1.85 18.15
CA VAL A 80 -37.08 -2.71 17.04
C VAL A 80 -35.82 -2.15 16.34
N LEU A 81 -35.76 -0.84 16.12
CA LEU A 81 -34.58 -0.18 15.54
C LEU A 81 -33.35 -0.34 16.42
N GLY A 82 -33.52 -0.22 17.74
CA GLY A 82 -32.45 -0.46 18.73
C GLY A 82 -31.91 -1.90 18.68
N TRP A 83 -32.78 -2.89 18.60
CA TRP A 83 -32.36 -4.28 18.45
C TRP A 83 -31.71 -4.58 17.10
N ALA A 84 -32.25 -3.99 16.01
CA ALA A 84 -31.64 -4.10 14.70
C ALA A 84 -30.24 -3.48 14.67
N ALA A 85 -30.06 -2.29 15.26
CA ALA A 85 -28.74 -1.65 15.37
C ALA A 85 -27.77 -2.47 16.24
N ALA A 86 -28.27 -3.07 17.34
CA ALA A 86 -27.45 -3.90 18.21
C ALA A 86 -26.91 -5.17 17.53
N ILE A 87 -27.59 -5.67 16.51
CA ILE A 87 -27.14 -6.81 15.69
C ILE A 87 -26.28 -6.34 14.52
N LEU A 88 -26.71 -5.29 13.79
CA LEU A 88 -26.02 -4.82 12.59
C LEU A 88 -24.65 -4.21 12.88
N LEU A 89 -24.51 -3.45 13.98
CA LEU A 89 -23.21 -2.83 14.31
C LEU A 89 -22.10 -3.86 14.57
N PRO A 90 -22.27 -4.91 15.38
CA PRO A 90 -21.26 -5.96 15.52
C PRO A 90 -20.97 -6.69 14.20
N VAL A 91 -21.99 -6.99 13.38
CA VAL A 91 -21.77 -7.65 12.08
C VAL A 91 -20.96 -6.78 11.14
N LEU A 92 -21.28 -5.48 11.04
CA LEU A 92 -20.50 -4.53 10.26
C LEU A 92 -19.06 -4.38 10.81
N PHE A 93 -18.90 -4.36 12.13
CA PHE A 93 -17.59 -4.28 12.76
C PHE A 93 -16.74 -5.52 12.49
N ILE A 94 -17.32 -6.72 12.64
CA ILE A 94 -16.63 -7.98 12.31
C ILE A 94 -16.32 -8.06 10.83
N SER A 95 -17.26 -7.65 9.97
CA SER A 95 -17.05 -7.60 8.52
C SER A 95 -15.92 -6.64 8.14
N THR A 96 -15.88 -5.42 8.71
CA THR A 96 -14.79 -4.47 8.49
C THR A 96 -13.45 -4.99 8.99
N LEU A 97 -13.40 -5.66 10.14
CA LEU A 97 -12.18 -6.30 10.63
C LEU A 97 -11.73 -7.43 9.71
N HIS A 98 -12.66 -8.25 9.22
CA HIS A 98 -12.35 -9.33 8.28
C HIS A 98 -11.80 -8.79 6.96
N PHE A 99 -12.46 -7.81 6.37
CA PHE A 99 -11.98 -7.12 5.16
C PHE A 99 -10.63 -6.43 5.36
N TYR A 100 -10.41 -5.82 6.52
CA TYR A 100 -9.14 -5.20 6.86
C TYR A 100 -8.00 -6.24 6.98
N HIS A 101 -8.27 -7.39 7.59
CA HIS A 101 -7.30 -8.49 7.68
C HIS A 101 -7.01 -9.09 6.31
N GLU A 102 -8.02 -9.35 5.49
CA GLU A 102 -7.88 -9.91 4.15
C GLU A 102 -7.10 -8.96 3.22
N SER A 103 -7.44 -7.68 3.22
CA SER A 103 -6.72 -6.65 2.47
C SER A 103 -5.25 -6.53 2.90
N ASN A 104 -4.95 -6.65 4.19
CA ASN A 104 -3.58 -6.64 4.69
C ASN A 104 -2.78 -7.89 4.29
N ASN A 105 -3.42 -9.03 4.15
CA ASN A 105 -2.77 -10.26 3.72
C ASN A 105 -2.44 -10.22 2.22
N LEU A 106 -3.39 -9.80 1.38
CA LEU A 106 -3.18 -9.63 -0.07
C LEU A 106 -2.03 -8.67 -0.39
N MET A 107 -1.86 -7.59 0.39
CA MET A 107 -0.74 -6.66 0.23
C MET A 107 0.60 -7.21 0.74
N SER A 108 0.59 -8.31 1.50
CA SER A 108 1.81 -8.92 2.06
C SER A 108 2.44 -9.93 1.11
N ASP A 109 1.69 -10.40 0.12
CA ASP A 109 2.19 -11.34 -0.88
C ASP A 109 3.05 -10.64 -1.92
N GLU A 110 4.06 -11.34 -2.43
CA GLU A 110 4.91 -10.82 -3.50
C GLU A 110 4.10 -10.71 -4.81
N MET A 111 3.95 -9.51 -5.33
CA MET A 111 3.51 -9.29 -6.71
C MET A 111 4.63 -9.64 -7.67
N VAL A 112 4.37 -10.54 -8.59
CA VAL A 112 5.36 -11.03 -9.55
C VAL A 112 4.89 -10.77 -10.97
N VAL A 113 5.76 -10.19 -11.79
CA VAL A 113 5.60 -10.05 -13.24
C VAL A 113 6.66 -10.89 -13.92
N THR A 114 6.26 -11.73 -14.87
CA THR A 114 7.16 -12.57 -15.65
C THR A 114 6.92 -12.36 -17.15
N THR A 115 7.98 -12.46 -17.92
CA THR A 115 7.93 -12.53 -19.38
C THR A 115 8.41 -13.90 -19.84
N GLY A 116 7.73 -14.48 -20.81
CA GLY A 116 8.12 -15.71 -21.46
C GLY A 116 9.21 -15.50 -22.54
N GLU A 117 9.50 -16.56 -23.26
CA GLU A 117 10.47 -16.53 -24.35
C GLU A 117 9.97 -15.65 -25.52
N GLY A 118 10.78 -14.71 -25.95
CA GLY A 118 10.42 -13.73 -26.98
C GLY A 118 9.45 -12.63 -26.54
N GLU A 119 8.95 -12.67 -25.31
CA GLU A 119 8.02 -11.67 -24.78
C GLU A 119 8.76 -10.49 -24.17
N LYS A 120 8.11 -9.32 -24.20
CA LYS A 120 8.53 -8.10 -23.51
C LYS A 120 7.33 -7.48 -22.81
N ALA A 121 7.57 -6.90 -21.65
CA ALA A 121 6.54 -6.20 -20.90
C ALA A 121 7.08 -4.88 -20.36
N THR A 122 6.24 -3.85 -20.35
CA THR A 122 6.54 -2.60 -19.64
C THR A 122 5.55 -2.41 -18.52
N ILE A 123 6.07 -2.24 -17.32
CA ILE A 123 5.31 -2.07 -16.10
C ILE A 123 5.62 -0.72 -15.45
N SER A 124 4.63 -0.15 -14.78
CA SER A 124 4.80 1.01 -13.92
C SER A 124 4.62 0.58 -12.47
N LEU A 125 5.64 0.79 -11.66
CA LEU A 125 5.61 0.51 -10.22
C LEU A 125 4.87 1.61 -9.48
N PRO A 126 4.41 1.37 -8.23
CA PRO A 126 3.63 2.35 -7.45
C PRO A 126 4.35 3.68 -7.16
N ASP A 127 5.67 3.70 -7.23
CA ASP A 127 6.51 4.91 -7.05
C ASP A 127 6.68 5.74 -8.34
N GLY A 128 6.08 5.32 -9.45
CA GLY A 128 6.23 5.91 -10.78
C GLY A 128 7.45 5.42 -11.56
N THR A 129 8.25 4.50 -11.01
CA THR A 129 9.33 3.83 -11.73
C THR A 129 8.77 3.01 -12.90
N LYS A 130 9.36 3.15 -14.07
CA LYS A 130 9.02 2.34 -15.24
C LYS A 130 10.10 1.29 -15.49
N VAL A 131 9.68 0.05 -15.64
CA VAL A 131 10.57 -1.07 -15.93
C VAL A 131 10.08 -1.75 -17.20
N THR A 132 10.97 -1.85 -18.20
CA THR A 132 10.74 -2.67 -19.37
C THR A 132 11.52 -3.98 -19.21
N LEU A 133 10.80 -5.09 -19.17
CA LEU A 133 11.35 -6.44 -19.07
C LEU A 133 11.58 -7.01 -20.46
N ASN A 134 12.74 -7.61 -20.68
CA ASN A 134 13.03 -8.40 -21.88
C ASN A 134 12.55 -9.84 -21.69
N SER A 135 12.77 -10.67 -22.69
CA SER A 135 12.45 -12.10 -22.69
C SER A 135 13.01 -12.83 -21.46
N GLU A 136 12.25 -13.80 -20.93
CA GLU A 136 12.63 -14.66 -19.82
C GLU A 136 13.08 -13.86 -18.58
N SER A 137 12.30 -12.86 -18.20
CA SER A 137 12.60 -12.01 -17.05
C SER A 137 11.53 -12.10 -15.99
N ARG A 138 11.92 -11.89 -14.74
CA ARG A 138 11.05 -11.91 -13.57
C ARG A 138 11.35 -10.69 -12.69
N LEU A 139 10.32 -9.98 -12.28
CA LEU A 139 10.37 -8.91 -11.30
C LEU A 139 9.33 -9.18 -10.21
N GLY A 140 9.75 -9.16 -8.96
CA GLY A 140 8.86 -9.32 -7.81
C GLY A 140 9.04 -8.18 -6.81
N TYR A 141 7.95 -7.75 -6.17
CA TYR A 141 7.99 -6.81 -5.05
C TYR A 141 6.81 -7.04 -4.11
N ILE A 142 6.95 -6.64 -2.85
CA ILE A 142 5.88 -6.75 -1.85
C ILE A 142 5.19 -5.38 -1.71
N PRO A 143 3.92 -5.22 -2.17
CA PRO A 143 3.23 -3.92 -2.16
C PRO A 143 3.16 -3.27 -0.79
N LYS A 144 3.00 -4.04 0.28
CA LYS A 144 2.88 -3.56 1.66
C LYS A 144 4.11 -2.82 2.17
N THR A 145 5.29 -3.26 1.78
CA THR A 145 6.58 -2.70 2.23
C THR A 145 7.22 -1.78 1.21
N PHE A 146 6.81 -1.90 -0.06
CA PHE A 146 7.34 -1.09 -1.15
C PHE A 146 7.05 0.40 -0.94
N ASN A 147 8.06 1.24 -1.16
CA ASN A 147 7.99 2.70 -1.06
C ASN A 147 7.66 3.24 0.36
N ARG A 148 8.00 2.49 1.43
CA ARG A 148 7.96 2.98 2.83
C ARG A 148 9.34 3.49 3.25
N GLU A 149 10.27 2.60 3.58
CA GLU A 149 11.66 2.91 3.90
C GLU A 149 12.57 2.69 2.71
N THR A 150 12.27 1.69 1.89
CA THR A 150 12.98 1.34 0.66
C THR A 150 11.97 0.95 -0.42
N ARG A 151 12.41 1.01 -1.68
CA ARG A 151 11.70 0.52 -2.86
C ARG A 151 12.37 -0.78 -3.30
N GLN A 152 12.11 -1.84 -2.53
CA GLN A 152 12.78 -3.14 -2.71
C GLN A 152 12.08 -3.98 -3.78
N ILE A 153 12.86 -4.48 -4.74
CA ILE A 153 12.42 -5.47 -5.72
C ILE A 153 13.39 -6.65 -5.78
N ASN A 154 12.90 -7.81 -6.20
CA ASN A 154 13.67 -8.97 -6.60
C ASN A 154 13.64 -9.07 -8.13
N PHE A 155 14.79 -9.32 -8.75
CA PHE A 155 14.90 -9.32 -10.19
C PHE A 155 15.77 -10.46 -10.72
N SER A 156 15.35 -11.04 -11.85
CA SER A 156 16.13 -11.97 -12.66
C SER A 156 15.75 -11.79 -14.13
N GLY A 157 16.71 -11.83 -15.03
CA GLY A 157 16.51 -11.61 -16.46
C GLY A 157 17.26 -10.40 -17.00
N GLU A 158 16.67 -9.71 -17.97
CA GLU A 158 17.16 -8.48 -18.55
C GLU A 158 16.06 -7.40 -18.46
N GLY A 159 16.39 -6.25 -17.91
CA GLY A 159 15.45 -5.16 -17.70
C GLY A 159 16.07 -3.79 -17.81
N TYR A 160 15.31 -2.89 -18.41
CA TYR A 160 15.63 -1.48 -18.48
C TYR A 160 14.79 -0.71 -17.47
N PHE A 161 15.48 -0.01 -16.60
CA PHE A 161 14.91 0.67 -15.45
C PHE A 161 14.99 2.19 -15.62
N VAL A 162 13.83 2.86 -15.57
CA VAL A 162 13.72 4.33 -15.44
C VAL A 162 13.19 4.60 -14.07
N VAL A 163 14.09 4.71 -13.09
CA VAL A 163 13.73 4.83 -11.68
C VAL A 163 13.34 6.25 -11.34
N ALA A 164 12.17 6.41 -10.71
CA ALA A 164 11.69 7.71 -10.23
C ALA A 164 12.64 8.32 -9.19
N LYS A 165 12.93 9.63 -9.33
CA LYS A 165 13.86 10.34 -8.44
C LYS A 165 13.29 10.48 -7.03
N ASN A 166 13.92 9.83 -6.04
CA ASN A 166 13.60 9.97 -4.62
C ASN A 166 14.87 9.70 -3.79
N LYS A 167 15.38 10.74 -3.12
CA LYS A 167 16.60 10.65 -2.32
C LYS A 167 16.37 10.06 -0.93
N GLU A 168 15.15 10.18 -0.41
CA GLU A 168 14.79 9.72 0.94
C GLU A 168 14.45 8.24 0.97
N CYS A 169 13.91 7.71 -0.13
CA CYS A 169 13.52 6.31 -0.25
C CYS A 169 14.31 5.65 -1.39
N PRO A 170 15.44 5.00 -1.12
CA PRO A 170 16.29 4.39 -2.14
C PRO A 170 15.59 3.21 -2.83
N PHE A 171 15.85 3.06 -4.14
CA PHE A 171 15.42 1.91 -4.91
C PHE A 171 16.47 0.82 -4.84
N MET A 172 16.08 -0.37 -4.42
CA MET A 172 16.95 -1.51 -4.17
C MET A 172 16.56 -2.67 -5.06
N ILE A 173 17.52 -3.25 -5.77
CA ILE A 173 17.33 -4.47 -6.54
C ILE A 173 18.14 -5.59 -5.90
N GLY A 174 17.46 -6.62 -5.42
CA GLY A 174 18.08 -7.90 -5.06
C GLY A 174 18.07 -8.83 -6.26
N ALA A 175 19.24 -9.37 -6.63
CA ALA A 175 19.37 -10.38 -7.66
C ALA A 175 20.43 -11.41 -7.28
N ARG A 176 20.55 -12.48 -8.07
CA ARG A 176 21.52 -13.55 -7.77
C ARG A 176 22.93 -13.00 -7.55
N GLY A 177 23.43 -13.12 -6.33
CA GLY A 177 24.80 -12.76 -5.96
C GLY A 177 25.12 -11.27 -5.99
N LEU A 178 24.12 -10.38 -6.19
CA LEU A 178 24.34 -8.95 -6.26
C LEU A 178 23.21 -8.12 -5.68
N ASN A 179 23.53 -6.90 -5.30
CA ASN A 179 22.58 -5.86 -4.94
C ASN A 179 22.89 -4.57 -5.71
N VAL A 180 21.83 -3.89 -6.15
CA VAL A 180 21.90 -2.57 -6.80
C VAL A 180 21.13 -1.57 -5.96
N LYS A 181 21.69 -0.37 -5.75
CA LYS A 181 21.03 0.73 -5.04
C LYS A 181 21.10 2.01 -5.86
N VAL A 182 19.95 2.65 -6.06
CA VAL A 182 19.83 3.90 -6.84
C VAL A 182 18.83 4.86 -6.18
N LEU A 183 18.91 6.14 -6.53
CA LEU A 183 18.03 7.20 -6.02
C LEU A 183 17.16 7.87 -7.10
N GLY A 184 17.36 7.50 -8.36
CA GLY A 184 16.68 8.08 -9.52
C GLY A 184 17.62 8.04 -10.71
N THR A 185 17.57 6.95 -11.46
CA THR A 185 18.65 6.52 -12.36
C THR A 185 18.03 5.76 -13.50
N THR A 186 18.61 5.92 -14.70
CA THR A 186 18.24 5.16 -15.89
C THR A 186 19.38 4.21 -16.24
N PHE A 187 19.09 2.92 -16.28
CA PHE A 187 20.07 1.87 -16.52
C PHE A 187 19.46 0.59 -17.08
N ASP A 188 20.29 -0.22 -17.69
CA ASP A 188 19.98 -1.59 -18.10
C ASP A 188 20.68 -2.59 -17.18
N LEU A 189 19.97 -3.64 -16.77
CA LEU A 189 20.48 -4.71 -15.92
C LEU A 189 20.18 -6.07 -16.53
N LEU A 190 21.22 -6.86 -16.78
CA LEU A 190 21.14 -8.26 -17.17
C LEU A 190 21.71 -9.12 -16.05
N VAL A 191 20.86 -9.98 -15.48
CA VAL A 191 21.25 -10.98 -14.48
C VAL A 191 20.37 -12.22 -14.60
N ARG A 192 20.90 -13.30 -15.16
CA ARG A 192 20.18 -14.56 -15.35
C ARG A 192 20.80 -15.67 -14.55
N GLU A 193 19.99 -16.57 -14.04
CA GLU A 193 20.47 -17.69 -13.19
C GLU A 193 21.39 -18.66 -13.95
N LYS A 194 21.16 -18.81 -15.26
CA LYS A 194 21.93 -19.75 -16.12
C LYS A 194 23.15 -19.11 -16.78
N GLU A 195 23.32 -17.80 -16.64
CA GLU A 195 24.47 -17.10 -17.21
C GLU A 195 25.57 -16.93 -16.16
N GLU A 196 26.84 -17.01 -16.58
CA GLU A 196 27.98 -16.86 -15.69
C GLU A 196 28.26 -15.40 -15.34
N THR A 197 27.74 -14.46 -16.11
CA THR A 197 27.99 -13.04 -15.97
C THR A 197 26.71 -12.23 -15.77
N ALA A 198 26.75 -11.28 -14.85
CA ALA A 198 25.77 -10.22 -14.75
C ALA A 198 26.34 -8.92 -15.33
N GLN A 199 25.50 -8.10 -15.97
CA GLN A 199 25.91 -6.86 -16.61
C GLN A 199 24.98 -5.72 -16.17
N LEU A 200 25.55 -4.54 -15.97
CA LEU A 200 24.81 -3.30 -15.75
C LEU A 200 25.41 -2.19 -16.59
N ALA A 201 24.58 -1.50 -17.36
CA ALA A 201 25.00 -0.34 -18.14
C ALA A 201 24.21 0.90 -17.69
N LEU A 202 24.92 1.95 -17.31
CA LEU A 202 24.36 3.16 -16.74
C LEU A 202 24.22 4.26 -17.78
N GLU A 203 22.98 4.72 -17.98
CA GLU A 203 22.64 5.82 -18.91
C GLU A 203 22.62 7.18 -18.19
N GLU A 204 21.85 7.30 -17.06
CA GLU A 204 21.73 8.55 -16.33
C GLU A 204 21.76 8.30 -14.82
N GLY A 205 22.39 9.20 -14.07
CA GLY A 205 22.40 9.19 -12.62
C GLY A 205 23.64 8.52 -12.02
N LYS A 206 23.46 7.79 -10.91
CA LYS A 206 24.51 7.03 -10.22
C LYS A 206 23.96 5.71 -9.72
N VAL A 207 24.74 4.65 -9.85
CA VAL A 207 24.41 3.31 -9.36
C VAL A 207 25.47 2.87 -8.36
N TRP A 208 25.04 2.49 -7.17
CA TRP A 208 25.85 1.67 -6.29
C TRP A 208 25.56 0.20 -6.61
N PHE A 209 26.59 -0.57 -6.91
CA PHE A 209 26.53 -1.98 -7.23
C PHE A 209 27.40 -2.77 -6.26
N GLY A 210 26.85 -3.77 -5.61
CA GLY A 210 27.54 -4.63 -4.66
C GLY A 210 27.46 -6.09 -5.04
N SER A 211 28.60 -6.79 -5.02
CA SER A 211 28.67 -8.25 -5.13
C SER A 211 28.53 -8.88 -3.75
N LEU A 212 27.54 -9.74 -3.58
CA LEU A 212 27.35 -10.54 -2.35
C LEU A 212 28.34 -11.70 -2.27
N VAL A 213 28.93 -12.10 -3.39
CA VAL A 213 29.92 -13.20 -3.46
C VAL A 213 31.29 -12.75 -2.99
N SER A 214 31.77 -11.62 -3.51
CA SER A 214 33.12 -11.11 -3.17
C SER A 214 33.13 -10.07 -2.04
N GLY A 215 31.95 -9.55 -1.63
CA GLY A 215 31.81 -8.44 -0.69
C GLY A 215 32.27 -7.09 -1.24
N LYS A 216 32.69 -7.02 -2.49
CA LYS A 216 33.16 -5.77 -3.14
C LYS A 216 31.99 -4.97 -3.70
N SER A 217 32.16 -3.66 -3.72
CA SER A 217 31.20 -2.74 -4.32
C SER A 217 31.88 -1.66 -5.15
N VAL A 218 31.10 -1.06 -6.05
CA VAL A 218 31.54 0.02 -6.92
C VAL A 218 30.41 1.00 -7.17
N ILE A 219 30.76 2.27 -7.43
CA ILE A 219 29.82 3.28 -7.88
C ILE A 219 30.05 3.51 -9.38
N LEU A 220 29.00 3.35 -10.18
CA LEU A 220 29.02 3.63 -11.61
C LEU A 220 28.57 5.06 -11.88
N LEU A 221 29.15 5.65 -12.89
CA LEU A 221 28.83 6.93 -13.50
C LEU A 221 28.24 6.72 -14.91
N PRO A 222 27.54 7.70 -15.48
CA PRO A 222 27.00 7.60 -16.84
C PRO A 222 28.06 7.21 -17.87
N ASN A 223 27.64 6.45 -18.89
CA ASN A 223 28.48 5.85 -19.91
C ASN A 223 29.51 4.84 -19.38
N GLN A 224 29.20 4.21 -18.27
CA GLN A 224 29.94 3.06 -17.77
C GLN A 224 29.08 1.80 -17.83
N LYS A 225 29.73 0.70 -18.20
CA LYS A 225 29.20 -0.67 -18.15
C LYS A 225 30.00 -1.48 -17.16
N LEU A 226 29.30 -2.23 -16.35
CA LEU A 226 29.85 -3.18 -15.41
C LEU A 226 29.57 -4.60 -15.88
N MET A 227 30.55 -5.48 -15.73
CA MET A 227 30.38 -6.93 -15.82
C MET A 227 30.82 -7.54 -14.48
N MET A 228 30.02 -8.44 -13.95
CA MET A 228 30.34 -9.21 -12.76
C MET A 228 30.28 -10.71 -13.09
N ASP A 229 31.34 -11.43 -12.81
CA ASP A 229 31.32 -12.89 -12.80
C ASP A 229 30.50 -13.36 -11.59
N GLN A 230 29.42 -14.09 -11.83
CA GLN A 230 28.46 -14.51 -10.79
C GLN A 230 29.00 -15.58 -9.87
N ASN A 231 30.05 -16.32 -10.30
CA ASN A 231 30.65 -17.39 -9.51
C ASN A 231 31.72 -16.85 -8.55
N THR A 232 32.54 -15.90 -9.02
CA THR A 232 33.67 -15.35 -8.24
C THR A 232 33.35 -14.01 -7.61
N GLY A 233 32.28 -13.33 -8.08
CA GLY A 233 31.94 -11.97 -7.68
C GLY A 233 32.91 -10.89 -8.17
N LYS A 234 33.80 -11.23 -9.14
CA LYS A 234 34.76 -10.28 -9.71
C LYS A 234 34.04 -9.23 -10.55
N ILE A 235 34.25 -7.97 -10.20
CA ILE A 235 33.65 -6.82 -10.88
C ILE A 235 34.68 -6.20 -11.82
N THR A 236 34.28 -5.92 -13.05
CA THR A 236 35.06 -5.19 -14.06
C THR A 236 34.21 -4.06 -14.62
N VAL A 237 34.76 -2.84 -14.70
CA VAL A 237 34.05 -1.65 -15.20
C VAL A 237 34.72 -1.18 -16.50
N PHE A 238 33.90 -0.91 -17.51
CA PHE A 238 34.32 -0.42 -18.84
C PHE A 238 33.68 0.94 -19.10
N LYS A 239 34.35 1.76 -19.92
CA LYS A 239 33.69 2.91 -20.55
C LYS A 239 33.06 2.43 -21.86
N GLU A 240 31.77 2.52 -21.97
CA GLU A 240 31.03 2.14 -23.16
C GLU A 240 29.91 3.14 -23.42
N SER A 241 29.72 3.57 -24.69
CA SER A 241 28.60 4.40 -25.05
C SER A 241 27.28 3.62 -24.85
N VAL A 242 26.39 4.14 -24.05
CA VAL A 242 25.16 3.48 -23.64
C VAL A 242 24.13 3.36 -24.75
N GLU A 243 24.28 4.11 -25.86
CA GLU A 243 23.39 4.04 -27.01
C GLU A 243 23.21 2.60 -27.56
N ASN A 244 24.18 1.73 -27.29
CA ASN A 244 24.19 0.35 -27.80
C ASN A 244 23.55 -0.64 -26.83
N VAL A 245 23.40 -0.31 -25.56
CA VAL A 245 23.05 -1.28 -24.52
C VAL A 245 21.55 -1.54 -24.48
N SER A 246 20.73 -0.55 -24.77
CA SER A 246 19.27 -0.67 -24.70
C SER A 246 18.59 -0.79 -26.07
N THR A 247 19.34 -1.20 -27.12
CA THR A 247 18.80 -1.39 -28.49
C THR A 247 17.70 -2.43 -28.55
N TRP A 248 17.73 -3.43 -27.68
CA TRP A 248 16.70 -4.45 -27.59
C TRP A 248 15.30 -3.86 -27.27
N ARG A 249 15.20 -2.68 -26.64
CA ARG A 249 13.91 -1.99 -26.41
C ARG A 249 13.29 -1.48 -27.71
N ARG A 250 14.11 -1.02 -28.63
CA ARG A 250 13.68 -0.56 -29.98
C ARG A 250 13.43 -1.70 -30.91
N ASN A 251 13.56 -2.94 -30.46
CA ASN A 251 13.55 -4.12 -31.28
C ASN A 251 14.66 -4.07 -32.37
N GLU A 252 15.84 -3.67 -31.95
CA GLU A 252 17.01 -3.56 -32.78
C GLU A 252 18.15 -4.39 -32.22
N ILE A 253 18.93 -5.00 -33.09
CA ILE A 253 20.24 -5.59 -32.77
C ILE A 253 21.28 -4.87 -33.59
N ILE A 254 22.25 -4.27 -32.92
CA ILE A 254 23.39 -3.60 -33.57
C ILE A 254 24.56 -4.57 -33.60
N PHE A 255 25.10 -4.75 -34.76
CA PHE A 255 26.31 -5.51 -35.01
C PHE A 255 27.43 -4.60 -35.48
N ARG A 256 28.62 -4.79 -34.97
CA ARG A 256 29.81 -4.01 -35.38
C ARG A 256 30.97 -4.97 -35.57
N ASN A 257 31.32 -5.18 -36.84
CA ASN A 257 32.49 -5.99 -37.26
C ASN A 257 32.45 -7.42 -36.66
N VAL A 258 31.31 -8.11 -36.77
CA VAL A 258 31.12 -9.47 -36.26
C VAL A 258 30.94 -10.48 -37.38
N SER A 259 31.37 -11.72 -37.17
CA SER A 259 31.19 -12.77 -38.15
C SER A 259 29.72 -13.12 -38.39
N LEU A 260 29.38 -13.56 -39.60
CA LEU A 260 28.04 -14.02 -39.96
C LEU A 260 27.53 -15.09 -38.96
N GLN A 261 28.39 -15.99 -38.51
CA GLN A 261 28.04 -17.03 -37.56
C GLN A 261 27.57 -16.44 -36.23
N THR A 262 28.20 -15.35 -35.75
CA THR A 262 27.81 -14.62 -34.54
C THR A 262 26.44 -13.93 -34.75
N VAL A 263 26.20 -13.36 -35.94
CA VAL A 263 24.90 -12.76 -36.30
C VAL A 263 23.80 -13.83 -36.25
N LEU A 264 24.01 -14.96 -36.90
CA LEU A 264 23.03 -16.05 -36.97
C LEU A 264 22.72 -16.65 -35.58
N LYS A 265 23.73 -16.90 -34.75
CA LYS A 265 23.53 -17.34 -33.38
C LYS A 265 22.68 -16.33 -32.54
N ARG A 266 22.88 -15.03 -32.78
CA ARG A 266 22.09 -14.02 -32.12
C ARG A 266 20.64 -14.03 -32.62
N ILE A 267 20.41 -14.25 -33.90
CA ILE A 267 19.06 -14.39 -34.49
C ILE A 267 18.36 -15.64 -33.96
N GLU A 268 19.05 -16.80 -33.93
CA GLU A 268 18.53 -18.04 -33.33
C GLU A 268 18.00 -17.80 -31.90
N LYS A 269 18.82 -17.16 -31.08
CA LYS A 269 18.45 -16.83 -29.68
C LYS A 269 17.28 -15.82 -29.59
N THR A 270 17.26 -14.84 -30.52
CA THR A 270 16.23 -13.76 -30.47
C THR A 270 14.87 -14.25 -30.90
N TYR A 271 14.81 -15.16 -31.90
CA TYR A 271 13.53 -15.64 -32.47
C TYR A 271 13.19 -17.07 -32.07
N ASN A 272 14.03 -17.72 -31.26
CA ASN A 272 13.87 -19.12 -30.90
C ASN A 272 13.72 -20.05 -32.11
N VAL A 273 14.63 -19.88 -33.08
CA VAL A 273 14.69 -20.64 -34.31
C VAL A 273 16.03 -21.38 -34.41
N ARG A 274 16.11 -22.37 -35.26
CA ARG A 274 17.34 -23.10 -35.60
C ARG A 274 17.78 -22.73 -37.04
N ILE A 275 18.99 -22.28 -37.17
CA ILE A 275 19.53 -21.87 -38.51
C ILE A 275 20.64 -22.84 -38.92
N SER A 276 20.47 -23.44 -40.07
CA SER A 276 21.48 -24.31 -40.69
C SER A 276 21.99 -23.69 -41.99
N ILE A 277 23.30 -23.64 -42.17
CA ILE A 277 23.94 -23.15 -43.41
C ILE A 277 24.33 -24.35 -44.24
N LYS A 278 23.90 -24.35 -45.50
CA LYS A 278 24.36 -25.33 -46.52
C LYS A 278 25.27 -24.58 -47.50
N GLY A 279 26.57 -24.85 -47.45
CA GLY A 279 27.58 -24.23 -48.32
C GLY A 279 28.87 -23.95 -47.55
N ARG A 280 29.67 -23.03 -48.07
CA ARG A 280 31.00 -22.68 -47.55
C ARG A 280 30.91 -22.08 -46.16
N GLU A 281 31.45 -22.77 -45.16
CA GLU A 281 31.44 -22.34 -43.73
C GLU A 281 32.39 -21.15 -43.43
N ASP A 282 33.29 -20.83 -44.34
CA ASP A 282 34.38 -19.87 -44.16
C ASP A 282 34.09 -18.53 -44.88
N SER A 283 33.03 -17.85 -44.54
CA SER A 283 32.99 -16.43 -44.93
C SER A 283 33.73 -15.61 -43.84
N THR A 284 34.86 -15.04 -44.20
CA THR A 284 35.61 -14.07 -43.41
C THR A 284 34.89 -12.71 -43.36
N ASP A 285 33.72 -12.62 -43.99
CA ASP A 285 32.96 -11.40 -44.11
C ASP A 285 32.35 -11.01 -42.78
N LEU A 286 32.62 -9.78 -42.40
CA LEU A 286 32.17 -9.20 -41.14
C LEU A 286 30.93 -8.34 -41.37
N PHE A 287 29.93 -8.51 -40.53
CA PHE A 287 28.71 -7.73 -40.59
C PHE A 287 28.79 -6.51 -39.68
N THR A 288 28.46 -5.36 -40.25
CA THR A 288 28.22 -4.12 -39.52
C THR A 288 26.88 -3.54 -39.95
N GLY A 289 25.94 -3.44 -39.03
CA GLY A 289 24.60 -2.93 -39.32
C GLY A 289 23.65 -3.08 -38.18
N THR A 290 22.46 -2.52 -38.36
CA THR A 290 21.36 -2.63 -37.40
C THR A 290 20.25 -3.48 -38.01
N LEU A 291 19.84 -4.54 -37.32
CA LEU A 291 18.72 -5.38 -37.72
C LEU A 291 17.51 -5.08 -36.83
N ALA A 292 16.39 -4.72 -37.45
CA ALA A 292 15.12 -4.58 -36.75
C ALA A 292 14.55 -5.97 -36.42
N THR A 293 14.22 -6.23 -35.12
CA THR A 293 13.81 -7.57 -34.66
C THR A 293 12.30 -7.74 -34.59
N ASN A 294 11.50 -6.87 -35.22
CA ASN A 294 10.04 -6.97 -35.22
C ASN A 294 9.54 -8.10 -36.15
N ASP A 295 10.29 -8.41 -37.17
CA ASP A 295 9.95 -9.41 -38.15
C ASP A 295 11.20 -10.18 -38.61
N ILE A 296 11.18 -11.49 -38.41
CA ILE A 296 12.26 -12.37 -38.80
C ILE A 296 12.47 -12.38 -40.35
N ASN A 297 11.38 -12.26 -41.11
CA ASN A 297 11.48 -12.24 -42.58
C ASN A 297 12.26 -11.02 -43.07
N GLY A 298 11.99 -9.85 -42.45
CA GLY A 298 12.76 -8.64 -42.76
C GLY A 298 14.24 -8.78 -42.41
N VAL A 299 14.56 -9.43 -41.29
CA VAL A 299 15.96 -9.73 -40.91
C VAL A 299 16.62 -10.67 -41.88
N LEU A 300 15.94 -11.74 -42.28
CA LEU A 300 16.47 -12.69 -43.27
C LEU A 300 16.67 -12.03 -44.65
N GLU A 301 15.76 -11.16 -45.09
CA GLU A 301 15.88 -10.41 -46.32
C GLU A 301 17.12 -9.50 -46.34
N VAL A 302 17.41 -8.81 -45.21
CA VAL A 302 18.64 -8.00 -45.10
C VAL A 302 19.89 -8.87 -45.23
N LEU A 303 19.93 -10.03 -44.61
CA LEU A 303 21.04 -10.96 -44.66
C LEU A 303 21.18 -11.59 -46.06
N GLU A 304 20.06 -11.96 -46.70
CA GLU A 304 20.05 -12.48 -48.09
C GLU A 304 20.71 -11.50 -49.06
N LYS A 305 20.33 -10.21 -48.95
CA LYS A 305 20.91 -9.14 -49.79
C LYS A 305 22.38 -8.88 -49.44
N SER A 306 22.76 -8.92 -48.18
CA SER A 306 24.12 -8.60 -47.71
C SER A 306 25.13 -9.68 -48.06
N TYR A 307 24.72 -10.95 -48.07
CA TYR A 307 25.62 -12.10 -48.22
C TYR A 307 25.36 -12.95 -49.47
N HIS A 308 24.47 -12.51 -50.37
CA HIS A 308 24.10 -13.27 -51.59
C HIS A 308 23.67 -14.70 -51.26
N MET A 309 22.77 -14.84 -50.29
CA MET A 309 22.26 -16.12 -49.83
C MET A 309 20.73 -16.14 -49.92
N LYS A 310 20.14 -17.33 -49.83
CA LYS A 310 18.70 -17.50 -49.79
C LYS A 310 18.32 -18.27 -48.52
N ALA A 311 17.40 -17.71 -47.73
CA ALA A 311 16.88 -18.34 -46.54
C ALA A 311 15.52 -18.99 -46.84
N ILE A 312 15.35 -20.23 -46.42
CA ILE A 312 14.09 -20.98 -46.51
C ILE A 312 13.66 -21.35 -45.13
N MET A 313 12.55 -20.75 -44.68
CA MET A 313 11.98 -21.01 -43.35
C MET A 313 10.89 -22.06 -43.44
N LYS A 314 10.96 -23.08 -42.57
CA LYS A 314 9.95 -24.13 -42.36
C LYS A 314 9.68 -24.26 -40.86
N GLY A 315 8.64 -23.57 -40.38
CA GLY A 315 8.36 -23.50 -38.94
C GLY A 315 9.51 -22.81 -38.17
N LYS A 316 10.12 -23.51 -37.24
CA LYS A 316 11.30 -23.03 -36.48
C LYS A 316 12.65 -23.34 -37.12
N ASP A 317 12.68 -24.06 -38.23
CA ASP A 317 13.91 -24.43 -38.90
C ASP A 317 14.14 -23.55 -40.13
N ILE A 318 15.30 -22.91 -40.18
CA ILE A 318 15.72 -22.04 -41.30
C ILE A 318 16.95 -22.66 -41.98
N SER A 319 16.85 -22.88 -43.24
CA SER A 319 17.98 -23.36 -44.05
C SER A 319 18.48 -22.22 -44.92
N ILE A 320 19.75 -21.88 -44.79
CA ILE A 320 20.43 -20.86 -45.58
C ILE A 320 21.25 -21.54 -46.67
N ILE A 321 21.04 -21.14 -47.92
CA ILE A 321 21.75 -21.64 -49.09
C ILE A 321 22.46 -20.47 -49.73
N GLN A 322 23.76 -20.56 -49.93
CA GLN A 322 24.54 -19.55 -50.65
C GLN A 322 24.18 -19.59 -52.12
N THR A 323 23.75 -18.48 -52.69
CA THR A 323 23.52 -18.29 -54.10
C THR A 323 24.85 -17.86 -54.75
N ARG A 324 25.24 -18.54 -55.80
CA ARG A 324 26.44 -18.19 -56.59
C ARG A 324 26.26 -16.86 -57.31
#